data_8b08cbf5fd564bb9ec70c82eef972ce5
#
_entry.id   8b08cbf5fd564bb9ec70c82eef972ce5
#
_cell.length_a   1.000
_cell.length_b   1.000
_cell.length_c   1.000
_cell.angle_alpha   90.00
_cell.angle_beta   90.00
_cell.angle_gamma   90.00
#
_symmetry.space_group_name_H-M   'P 1'
#
loop_
_entity.id
_entity.type
_entity.pdbx_description
1 polymer ?
#
loop_
_entity_poly.entity_id
_entity_poly.type
_entity_poly.pdbx_seq_one_letter_code
_entity_poly.pdbx_strand_id
1 'polypeptide(L)' 'MFETIKRNYLAGRINAAGVQNAVKKGWLTAAQAAEILAVESEVD' A
#
# COMPACT_ATOMS: atom_id res chain seq x y z
N MET A 1 6.26 8.91 0.00
CA MET A 1 4.87 8.42 0.00
C MET A 1 4.71 6.95 0.35
N PHE A 2 5.71 6.15 0.06
CA PHE A 2 5.60 4.71 0.32
C PHE A 2 5.26 4.41 1.79
N GLU A 3 6.01 4.96 2.72
CA GLU A 3 5.77 4.67 4.13
C GLU A 3 4.43 5.18 4.62
N THR A 4 4.04 6.35 4.13
CA THR A 4 2.76 6.93 4.53
C THR A 4 1.61 6.04 4.09
N ILE A 5 1.66 5.58 2.85
CA ILE A 5 0.59 4.74 2.31
C ILE A 5 0.60 3.38 2.99
N LYS A 6 1.79 2.82 3.22
CA LYS A 6 1.91 1.56 3.92
C LYS A 6 1.30 1.65 5.32
N ARG A 7 1.61 2.73 6.03
CA ARG A 7 1.08 2.93 7.38
C ARG A 7 -0.44 3.07 7.36
N ASN A 8 -0.97 3.81 6.39
CA ASN A 8 -2.41 3.97 6.28
C ASN A 8 -3.10 2.64 5.97
N TYR A 9 -2.46 1.84 5.13
CA TYR A 9 -3.01 0.53 4.79
C TYR A 9 -3.07 -0.37 6.03
N LEU A 10 -1.99 -0.40 6.80
CA LEU A 10 -1.93 -1.22 8.01
C LEU A 10 -2.90 -0.72 9.07
N ALA A 11 -3.13 0.58 9.11
CA ALA A 11 -4.07 1.17 10.05
C ALA A 11 -5.54 0.98 9.64
N GLY A 12 -5.77 0.43 8.45
CA GLY A 12 -7.13 0.22 7.98
C GLY A 12 -7.78 1.45 7.36
N ARG A 13 -6.98 2.48 7.07
CA ARG A 13 -7.52 3.72 6.50
C ARG A 13 -7.72 3.63 5.00
N ILE A 14 -6.92 2.78 4.34
CA ILE A 14 -7.07 2.54 2.92
C ILE A 14 -7.07 1.03 2.69
N ASN A 15 -7.62 0.62 1.56
CA ASN A 15 -7.64 -0.79 1.20
C ASN A 15 -6.76 -1.02 -0.02
N ALA A 16 -6.78 -2.24 -0.57
CA ALA A 16 -5.97 -2.57 -1.73
C ALA A 16 -6.25 -1.65 -2.90
N ALA A 17 -7.50 -1.27 -3.09
CA ALA A 17 -7.85 -0.35 -4.18
C ALA A 17 -7.17 1.01 -3.97
N GLY A 18 -7.08 1.47 -2.72
CA GLY A 18 -6.38 2.72 -2.41
C GLY A 18 -4.90 2.64 -2.75
N VAL A 19 -4.27 1.49 -2.44
CA VAL A 19 -2.87 1.28 -2.78
C VAL A 19 -2.68 1.31 -4.29
N GLN A 20 -3.59 0.69 -5.04
CA GLN A 20 -3.48 0.68 -6.49
C GLN A 20 -3.71 2.06 -7.09
N ASN A 21 -4.60 2.84 -6.50
CA ASN A 21 -4.79 4.21 -6.94
C ASN A 21 -3.52 5.03 -6.74
N ALA A 22 -2.78 4.78 -5.68
CA ALA A 22 -1.51 5.47 -5.46
C ALA A 22 -0.52 5.14 -6.57
N VAL A 23 -0.52 3.89 -7.06
CA VAL A 23 0.32 3.52 -8.19
C VAL A 23 -0.09 4.30 -9.43
N LYS A 24 -1.39 4.40 -9.68
CA LYS A 24 -1.90 5.12 -10.84
C LYS A 24 -1.51 6.59 -10.80
N LYS A 25 -1.50 7.17 -9.62
CA LYS A 25 -1.16 8.59 -9.45
C LYS A 25 0.33 8.82 -9.48
N GLY A 26 1.12 7.76 -9.52
CA GLY A 26 2.57 7.89 -9.55
C GLY A 26 3.20 8.05 -8.17
N TRP A 27 2.44 7.86 -7.11
CA TRP A 27 2.98 7.95 -5.76
C TRP A 27 3.77 6.71 -5.37
N LEU A 28 3.45 5.58 -5.97
CA LEU A 28 4.11 4.31 -5.71
C LEU A 28 4.44 3.65 -7.03
N THR A 29 5.44 2.75 -6.99
CA THR A 29 5.69 1.85 -8.11
C THR A 29 4.91 0.57 -7.89
N ALA A 30 4.77 -0.23 -8.96
CA ALA A 30 4.09 -1.52 -8.84
C ALA A 30 4.77 -2.41 -7.81
N ALA A 31 6.11 -2.36 -7.74
CA ALA A 31 6.85 -3.15 -6.77
C ALA A 31 6.55 -2.71 -5.34
N GLN A 32 6.45 -1.40 -5.13
CA GLN A 32 6.13 -0.88 -3.80
C GLN A 32 4.71 -1.26 -3.38
N ALA A 33 3.78 -1.20 -4.32
CA ALA A 33 2.41 -1.61 -4.03
C ALA A 33 2.35 -3.09 -3.65
N ALA A 34 3.10 -3.92 -4.37
CA ALA A 34 3.15 -5.34 -4.06
C ALA A 34 3.71 -5.58 -2.66
N GLU A 35 4.70 -4.81 -2.25
CA GLU A 35 5.26 -4.92 -0.91
C GLU A 35 4.23 -4.57 0.15
N ILE A 36 3.49 -3.51 -0.07
CA ILE A 36 2.46 -3.10 0.89
C ILE A 36 1.39 -4.17 1.02
N LEU A 37 0.94 -4.71 -0.10
CA LEU A 37 -0.09 -5.74 -0.07
C LEU A 37 0.42 -7.03 0.55
N ALA A 38 1.71 -7.33 0.41
CA ALA A 38 2.30 -8.51 1.00
C ALA A 38 2.46 -8.39 2.51
N VAL A 39 2.62 -7.19 3.03
CA VAL A 39 2.77 -6.98 4.47
C VAL A 39 1.57 -7.50 5.23
N GLU A 40 0.39 -7.43 4.63
CA GLU A 40 -0.82 -7.92 5.27
C GLU A 40 -0.71 -9.40 5.61
N SER A 41 -0.02 -10.17 4.77
CA SER A 41 0.13 -11.61 5.02
C SER A 41 1.11 -11.89 6.14
N GLU A 42 1.98 -10.95 6.45
CA GLU A 42 3.03 -11.15 7.44
C GLU A 42 2.60 -10.74 8.84
N VAL A 43 1.48 -10.06 8.94
CA VAL A 43 1.03 -9.50 10.23
C VAL A 43 0.47 -10.60 11.14
N ASP A 44 0.17 -11.73 10.61
CA ASP A 44 -0.28 -12.84 11.43
C ASP A 44 0.83 -13.33 12.34
#